data_82aad77c15fb57a0b48cc565d1038e2c
#
_entry.id   82aad77c15fb57a0b48cc565d1038e2c
#
_cell.length_a   1.000
_cell.length_b   1.000
_cell.length_c   1.000
_cell.angle_alpha   90.00
_cell.angle_beta   90.00
_cell.angle_gamma   90.00
#
_symmetry.space_group_name_H-M   'P 1'
#
loop_
_entity.id
_entity.type
_entity.pdbx_description
1 polymer ?
#
loop_
_entity_poly.entity_id
_entity_poly.type
_entity_poly.pdbx_seq_one_letter_code
_entity_poly.pdbx_strand_id
1 'polypeptide(L)'
;DSDLYLELISIFAAEARGRREALEAALAAREPETLRRLAHSLRGGARTIGAEPLAAAAAALEKAAGEADSSEAGAASAMPGLERLQAAALVLLDSTARRIGQRLPPGYEAPQPE
;
A
#
# COMPACT_ATOMS: atom_id res chain seq x y z
N ASP A 1 13.04 8.79 18.08
CA ASP A 1 13.15 7.66 19.00
C ASP A 1 13.19 6.35 18.23
N SER A 2 14.28 5.59 18.40
CA SER A 2 14.46 4.34 17.65
C SER A 2 13.44 3.27 18.03
N ASP A 3 12.98 3.24 19.29
CA ASP A 3 11.97 2.28 19.72
C ASP A 3 10.62 2.56 19.06
N LEU A 4 10.26 3.84 18.97
CA LEU A 4 9.03 4.21 18.28
C LEU A 4 9.10 3.88 16.80
N TYR A 5 10.26 4.14 16.18
CA TYR A 5 10.44 3.81 14.76
C TYR A 5 10.32 2.31 14.52
N LEU A 6 10.95 1.48 15.35
CA LEU A 6 10.84 0.02 15.24
C LEU A 6 9.39 -0.44 15.38
N GLU A 7 8.65 0.16 16.32
CA GLU A 7 7.24 -0.14 16.48
C GLU A 7 6.44 0.20 15.23
N LEU A 8 6.66 1.40 14.66
CA LEU A 8 5.95 1.84 13.47
C LEU A 8 6.22 0.94 12.26
N ILE A 9 7.48 0.59 12.02
CA ILE A 9 7.80 -0.25 10.87
C ILE A 9 7.32 -1.69 11.06
N SER A 10 7.29 -2.19 12.29
CA SER A 10 6.78 -3.53 12.56
C SER A 10 5.28 -3.62 12.34
N ILE A 11 4.54 -2.57 12.72
CA ILE A 11 3.11 -2.49 12.47
C ILE A 11 2.85 -2.45 10.97
N PHE A 12 3.61 -1.62 10.24
CA PHE A 12 3.47 -1.54 8.79
C PHE A 12 3.70 -2.90 8.13
N ALA A 13 4.77 -3.61 8.53
CA ALA A 13 5.07 -4.93 7.96
C ALA A 13 3.98 -5.95 8.28
N ALA A 14 3.43 -5.90 9.49
CA ALA A 14 2.35 -6.80 9.88
C ALA A 14 1.07 -6.57 9.06
N GLU A 15 0.83 -5.34 8.63
CA GLU A 15 -0.35 -4.99 7.84
C GLU A 15 -0.15 -5.20 6.33
N ALA A 16 1.08 -5.43 5.88
CA ALA A 16 1.40 -5.44 4.44
C ALA A 16 0.61 -6.49 3.66
N ARG A 17 0.47 -7.69 4.22
CA ARG A 17 -0.26 -8.76 3.55
C ARG A 17 -1.74 -8.43 3.39
N GLY A 18 -2.36 -7.91 4.43
CA GLY A 18 -3.76 -7.49 4.37
C GLY A 18 -3.98 -6.37 3.38
N ARG A 19 -3.06 -5.41 3.32
CA ARG A 19 -3.12 -4.32 2.33
C ARG A 19 -3.02 -4.86 0.92
N ARG A 20 -2.12 -5.82 0.69
CA ARG A 20 -1.96 -6.46 -0.61
C ARG A 20 -3.24 -7.16 -1.03
N GLU A 21 -3.80 -7.97 -0.15
CA GLU A 21 -5.03 -8.71 -0.45
C GLU A 21 -6.21 -7.77 -0.73
N ALA A 22 -6.33 -6.69 0.04
CA ALA A 22 -7.40 -5.71 -0.17
C ALA A 22 -7.26 -5.00 -1.52
N LEU A 23 -6.04 -4.60 -1.89
CA LEU A 23 -5.78 -3.96 -3.19
C LEU A 23 -6.11 -4.91 -4.34
N GLU A 24 -5.70 -6.17 -4.23
CA GLU A 24 -5.99 -7.16 -5.26
C GLU A 24 -7.49 -7.41 -5.39
N ALA A 25 -8.19 -7.49 -4.28
CA ALA A 25 -9.65 -7.70 -4.29
C ALA A 25 -10.39 -6.50 -4.91
N ALA A 26 -9.99 -5.28 -4.57
CA ALA A 26 -10.63 -4.08 -5.10
C ALA A 26 -10.44 -3.95 -6.61
N LEU A 27 -9.24 -4.28 -7.10
CA LEU A 27 -8.97 -4.24 -8.54
C LEU A 27 -9.75 -5.33 -9.26
N ALA A 28 -9.79 -6.55 -8.73
CA ALA A 28 -10.53 -7.66 -9.31
C ALA A 28 -12.02 -7.38 -9.37
N ALA A 29 -12.55 -6.72 -8.34
CA ALA A 29 -13.97 -6.34 -8.29
C ALA A 29 -14.29 -5.10 -9.11
N ARG A 30 -13.27 -4.46 -9.68
CA ARG A 30 -13.41 -3.23 -10.49
C ARG A 30 -14.10 -2.11 -9.71
N GLU A 31 -13.60 -1.88 -8.50
CA GLU A 31 -14.12 -0.87 -7.60
C GLU A 31 -13.12 0.27 -7.44
N PRO A 32 -13.11 1.25 -8.39
CA PRO A 32 -12.07 2.29 -8.38
C PRO A 32 -12.11 3.18 -7.12
N GLU A 33 -13.28 3.46 -6.56
CA GLU A 33 -13.32 4.27 -5.33
C GLU A 33 -12.72 3.52 -4.14
N THR A 34 -13.00 2.23 -4.01
CA THR A 34 -12.37 1.40 -2.98
C THR A 34 -10.87 1.35 -3.17
N LEU A 35 -10.43 1.16 -4.41
CA LEU A 35 -9.00 1.13 -4.74
C LEU A 35 -8.34 2.46 -4.40
N ARG A 36 -9.00 3.58 -4.70
CA ARG A 36 -8.48 4.91 -4.37
C ARG A 36 -8.26 5.07 -2.87
N ARG A 37 -9.24 4.68 -2.06
CA ARG A 37 -9.12 4.78 -0.60
C ARG A 37 -8.01 3.91 -0.04
N LEU A 38 -7.87 2.69 -0.57
CA LEU A 38 -6.81 1.77 -0.14
C LEU A 38 -5.43 2.32 -0.52
N ALA A 39 -5.30 2.86 -1.72
CA ALA A 39 -4.04 3.45 -2.17
C ALA A 39 -3.70 4.69 -1.34
N HIS A 40 -4.69 5.51 -0.99
CA HIS A 40 -4.50 6.66 -0.12
C HIS A 40 -3.95 6.25 1.25
N SER A 41 -4.54 5.23 1.84
CA SER A 41 -4.10 4.68 3.13
C SER A 41 -2.67 4.14 3.05
N LEU A 42 -2.36 3.42 1.98
CA LEU A 42 -1.01 2.90 1.76
C LEU A 42 0.01 4.03 1.62
N ARG A 43 -0.34 5.08 0.88
CA ARG A 43 0.52 6.26 0.73
C ARG A 43 0.85 6.87 2.09
N GLY A 44 -0.17 7.06 2.93
CA GLY A 44 0.02 7.62 4.26
C GLY A 44 0.93 6.77 5.13
N GLY A 45 0.70 5.46 5.15
CA GLY A 45 1.53 4.54 5.91
C GLY A 45 2.97 4.52 5.43
N ALA A 46 3.16 4.50 4.12
CA ALA A 46 4.49 4.50 3.53
C ALA A 46 5.26 5.79 3.87
N ARG A 47 4.60 6.93 3.84
CA ARG A 47 5.21 8.20 4.21
C ARG A 47 5.63 8.21 5.68
N THR A 48 4.78 7.68 6.54
CA THR A 48 5.05 7.64 7.98
C THR A 48 6.34 6.91 8.30
N ILE A 49 6.66 5.86 7.55
CA ILE A 49 7.89 5.08 7.78
C ILE A 49 9.05 5.50 6.85
N GLY A 50 8.84 6.51 6.02
CA GLY A 50 9.88 7.01 5.12
C GLY A 50 10.10 6.16 3.88
N ALA A 51 9.15 5.32 3.50
CA ALA A 51 9.25 4.48 2.29
C ALA A 51 8.79 5.29 1.08
N GLU A 52 9.64 6.22 0.64
CA GLU A 52 9.29 7.19 -0.41
C GLU A 52 8.95 6.57 -1.77
N PRO A 53 9.69 5.56 -2.28
CA PRO A 53 9.30 4.95 -3.55
C PRO A 53 7.91 4.30 -3.48
N LEU A 54 7.59 3.65 -2.36
CA LEU A 54 6.27 3.05 -2.17
C LEU A 54 5.19 4.13 -2.07
N ALA A 55 5.47 5.20 -1.33
CA ALA A 55 4.54 6.33 -1.21
C ALA A 55 4.23 6.94 -2.58
N ALA A 56 5.25 7.10 -3.43
CA ALA A 56 5.07 7.63 -4.78
C ALA A 56 4.22 6.69 -5.65
N ALA A 57 4.47 5.38 -5.57
CA ALA A 57 3.71 4.39 -6.32
C ALA A 57 2.24 4.37 -5.87
N ALA A 58 2.02 4.44 -4.56
CA ALA A 58 0.66 4.49 -4.01
C ALA A 58 -0.07 5.76 -4.42
N ALA A 59 0.64 6.90 -4.47
CA ALA A 59 0.06 8.17 -4.91
C ALA A 59 -0.37 8.11 -6.38
N ALA A 60 0.45 7.49 -7.23
CA ALA A 60 0.11 7.31 -8.65
C ALA A 60 -1.13 6.43 -8.82
N LEU A 61 -1.22 5.35 -8.04
CA LEU A 61 -2.37 4.47 -8.06
C LEU A 61 -3.62 5.18 -7.55
N GLU A 62 -3.50 5.93 -6.48
CA GLU A 62 -4.61 6.72 -5.92
C GLU A 62 -5.17 7.68 -6.96
N LYS A 63 -4.29 8.42 -7.64
CA LYS A 63 -4.70 9.40 -8.65
C LYS A 63 -5.41 8.71 -9.81
N ALA A 64 -4.83 7.63 -10.33
CA ALA A 64 -5.40 6.91 -11.46
C ALA A 64 -6.76 6.30 -11.11
N ALA A 65 -6.89 5.76 -9.89
CA ALA A 65 -8.16 5.19 -9.44
C ALA A 65 -9.23 6.27 -9.28
N GLY A 66 -8.86 7.45 -8.79
CA GLY A 66 -9.78 8.59 -8.70
C GLY A 66 -10.26 9.06 -10.07
N GLU A 67 -9.36 9.09 -11.04
CA GLU A 67 -9.71 9.47 -12.41
C GLU A 67 -10.63 8.42 -13.04
N ALA A 68 -10.37 7.14 -12.80
CA ALA A 68 -11.21 6.06 -13.30
C ALA A 68 -12.63 6.12 -12.72
N ASP A 69 -12.75 6.45 -11.44
CA ASP A 69 -14.03 6.58 -10.76
C ASP A 69 -14.86 7.75 -11.31
N SER A 70 -14.18 8.83 -11.69
CA SER A 70 -14.82 10.05 -12.20
C SER A 70 -15.11 10.01 -13.69
N SER A 71 -14.56 9.04 -14.43
CA SER A 71 -14.62 9.01 -15.88
C SER A 71 -15.94 8.42 -16.37
N GLU A 72 -16.53 9.04 -17.41
CA GLU A 72 -17.68 8.48 -18.09
C GLU A 72 -17.36 7.19 -18.83
N ALA A 73 -16.11 7.04 -19.28
CA ALA A 73 -15.65 5.79 -19.89
C ALA A 73 -15.59 4.63 -18.90
N GLY A 74 -15.58 4.96 -17.60
CA GLY A 74 -15.64 3.99 -16.54
C GLY A 74 -14.34 3.24 -16.30
N ALA A 75 -14.41 2.30 -15.35
CA ALA A 75 -13.27 1.53 -14.93
C ALA A 75 -12.71 0.62 -16.03
N ALA A 76 -13.55 0.18 -16.96
CA ALA A 76 -13.13 -0.79 -17.98
C ALA A 76 -11.98 -0.28 -18.84
N SER A 77 -12.05 0.99 -19.29
CA SER A 77 -10.98 1.54 -20.13
C SER A 77 -9.73 1.89 -19.33
N ALA A 78 -9.86 2.07 -18.02
CA ALA A 78 -8.74 2.38 -17.15
C ALA A 78 -8.00 1.13 -16.63
N MET A 79 -8.59 -0.05 -16.76
CA MET A 79 -8.07 -1.28 -16.16
C MET A 79 -6.61 -1.60 -16.48
N PRO A 80 -6.15 -1.53 -17.75
CA PRO A 80 -4.76 -1.85 -18.02
C PRO A 80 -3.77 -0.94 -17.27
N GLY A 81 -4.09 0.35 -17.17
CA GLY A 81 -3.27 1.30 -16.43
C GLY A 81 -3.28 1.02 -14.94
N LEU A 82 -4.47 0.73 -14.39
CA LEU A 82 -4.59 0.40 -12.97
C LEU A 82 -3.84 -0.88 -12.63
N GLU A 83 -3.92 -1.89 -13.49
CA GLU A 83 -3.20 -3.14 -13.28
C GLU A 83 -1.69 -2.92 -13.22
N ARG A 84 -1.14 -2.10 -14.12
CA ARG A 84 0.29 -1.79 -14.12
C ARG A 84 0.72 -1.02 -12.88
N LEU A 85 -0.06 -0.01 -12.52
CA LEU A 85 0.26 0.80 -11.34
C LEU A 85 0.17 -0.01 -10.05
N GLN A 86 -0.83 -0.87 -9.94
CA GLN A 86 -0.97 -1.74 -8.78
C GLN A 86 0.18 -2.75 -8.72
N ALA A 87 0.55 -3.35 -9.83
CA ALA A 87 1.67 -4.30 -9.85
C ALA A 87 2.95 -3.64 -9.35
N ALA A 88 3.23 -2.41 -9.78
CA ALA A 88 4.39 -1.66 -9.31
C ALA A 88 4.32 -1.39 -7.81
N ALA A 89 3.15 -0.98 -7.33
CA ALA A 89 2.97 -0.71 -5.90
C ALA A 89 3.14 -1.98 -5.06
N LEU A 90 2.63 -3.12 -5.53
CA LEU A 90 2.74 -4.37 -4.80
C LEU A 90 4.18 -4.89 -4.73
N VAL A 91 4.96 -4.73 -5.80
CA VAL A 91 6.38 -5.07 -5.77
C VAL A 91 7.10 -4.25 -4.69
N LEU A 92 6.82 -2.95 -4.62
CA LEU A 92 7.43 -2.08 -3.63
C LEU A 92 6.93 -2.36 -2.21
N LEU A 93 5.65 -2.70 -2.06
CA LEU A 93 5.09 -3.10 -0.76
C LEU A 93 5.78 -4.35 -0.23
N ASP A 94 5.90 -5.39 -1.07
CA ASP A 94 6.56 -6.64 -0.68
C ASP A 94 8.03 -6.42 -0.36
N SER A 95 8.72 -5.63 -1.17
CA SER A 95 10.12 -5.30 -0.96
C SER A 95 10.33 -4.52 0.35
N THR A 96 9.45 -3.57 0.61
CA THR A 96 9.49 -2.77 1.85
C THR A 96 9.29 -3.67 3.06
N ALA A 97 8.30 -4.55 3.03
CA ALA A 97 8.03 -5.48 4.14
C ALA A 97 9.23 -6.40 4.41
N ARG A 98 9.89 -6.91 3.36
CA ARG A 98 11.08 -7.74 3.53
C ARG A 98 12.22 -6.96 4.17
N ARG A 99 12.46 -5.73 3.73
CA ARG A 99 13.52 -4.90 4.30
C ARG A 99 13.26 -4.57 5.77
N ILE A 100 12.00 -4.37 6.12
CA ILE A 100 11.62 -4.18 7.52
C ILE A 100 11.98 -5.42 8.34
N GLY A 101 11.64 -6.61 7.84
CA GLY A 101 11.97 -7.85 8.52
C GLY A 101 13.46 -7.99 8.79
N GLN A 102 14.29 -7.51 7.86
CA GLN A 102 15.75 -7.54 8.01
C GLN A 102 16.27 -6.53 9.02
N ARG A 103 15.53 -5.45 9.27
CA ARG A 103 15.92 -4.41 10.22
C ARG A 103 15.49 -4.68 11.64
N LEU A 104 14.44 -5.49 11.81
CA LEU A 104 13.94 -5.78 13.15
C LEU A 104 14.91 -6.72 13.87
N PRO A 105 15.15 -6.48 15.18
CA PRO A 105 15.97 -7.41 15.96
C PRO A 105 15.39 -8.81 15.97
N PRO A 106 16.21 -9.85 16.05
CA PRO A 106 15.70 -11.22 16.17
C PRO A 106 14.76 -11.34 17.36
N GLY A 107 13.60 -11.95 17.14
CA GLY A 107 12.59 -12.12 18.18
C GLY A 107 11.81 -10.88 18.55
N TYR A 108 11.95 -9.80 17.77
CA TYR A 108 11.20 -8.56 18.06
C TYR A 108 9.69 -8.80 17.95
N GLU A 109 8.96 -8.35 18.95
CA GLU A 109 7.51 -8.37 18.94
C GLU A 109 7.00 -6.95 19.17
N ALA A 110 6.09 -6.48 18.29
CA ALA A 110 5.47 -5.18 18.47
C ALA A 110 4.56 -5.22 19.71
N PRO A 111 4.43 -4.09 20.44
CA PRO A 111 3.47 -4.03 21.53
C PRO A 111 2.07 -4.34 21.03
N GLN A 112 1.34 -5.18 21.79
CA GLN A 112 -0.01 -5.54 21.43
C GLN A 112 -0.97 -4.40 21.81
N PRO A 113 -1.99 -4.13 20.99
CA PRO A 113 -3.00 -3.16 21.38
C PRO A 113 -3.79 -3.66 22.58
N GLU A 114 -4.07 -2.75 23.48
CA GLU A 114 -4.86 -3.07 24.67
C GLU A 114 -6.36 -3.15 24.37
#